data_e892262fdd4a13b7961607c9c346b2eb
#
_entry.id   e892262fdd4a13b7961607c9c346b2eb
#
_cell.length_a   1.000
_cell.length_b   1.000
_cell.length_c   1.000
_cell.angle_alpha   90.00
_cell.angle_beta   90.00
_cell.angle_gamma   90.00
#
_symmetry.space_group_name_H-M   'P 1'
#
loop_
_entity.id
_entity.type
_entity.pdbx_description
1 polymer ?
#
loop_
_entity_poly.entity_id
_entity_poly.type
_entity_poly.pdbx_seq_one_letter_code
_entity_poly.pdbx_strand_id
1 'polypeptide(L)'
;MSSDSQRPRVVIAGAGFGGLTATKNLAKAAVDVTLIDAQNHHCFQPLLYQVATAALSPADVAWPIRAILRNQQNARVIMAQVTGVDVEARRVHTTEVDLAYDYLVLATGATHSYFGHDDWAPYAPGLKHISDATEIRRRFLMAFERAEVVEDDAERQRLLTFVIVGGGATGVEMAGAIAEVAQRTLRHDFRHIDPRRSRIILIEAGPRMLPAFPESLSDYAARSLQSMGVEVELGHVVTGCDGRGVTLKDGRRIDAATVIWAAGVVASPAANWIDAGHDRAGRIKVNPDLSVPGRPEIFAIGDTASVTYSDGRPVPGIAPAAKQMGSYAAQVIAARVEGSKPPSPFVYHHAGDLATIGRKSAVVKLGVFQLKGFLGWVFWSVVHIYFLIGIRNRFVVALNWLWSYLTFQRGARLIGVSSR
;
A
#
# COMPACT_ATOMS: atom_id res chain seq x y z
N MET A 1 43.47 -26.30 10.85
CA MET A 1 42.12 -26.19 11.43
C MET A 1 41.59 -24.82 11.03
N SER A 2 40.83 -24.76 9.94
CA SER A 2 40.18 -23.52 9.53
C SER A 2 39.09 -23.24 10.56
N SER A 3 39.20 -22.11 11.28
CA SER A 3 38.12 -21.57 12.08
C SER A 3 36.94 -21.38 11.12
N ASP A 4 35.91 -22.16 11.33
CA ASP A 4 34.60 -21.96 10.71
C ASP A 4 34.09 -20.62 11.22
N SER A 5 34.50 -19.52 10.59
CA SER A 5 34.03 -18.18 10.96
C SER A 5 32.57 -18.13 10.56
N GLN A 6 31.71 -18.30 11.54
CA GLN A 6 30.27 -18.23 11.38
C GLN A 6 29.92 -16.88 10.70
N ARG A 7 29.27 -16.95 9.55
CA ARG A 7 28.88 -15.76 8.79
C ARG A 7 27.98 -14.86 9.65
N PRO A 8 28.14 -13.52 9.58
CA PRO A 8 27.26 -12.60 10.29
C PRO A 8 25.79 -12.83 9.91
N ARG A 9 24.93 -12.84 10.91
CA ARG A 9 23.50 -13.06 10.79
C ARG A 9 22.80 -11.73 10.52
N VAL A 10 22.14 -11.61 9.39
CA VAL A 10 21.31 -10.46 9.04
C VAL A 10 19.85 -10.85 9.15
N VAL A 11 19.14 -10.28 10.12
CA VAL A 11 17.68 -10.45 10.26
C VAL A 11 17.00 -9.25 9.61
N ILE A 12 16.05 -9.54 8.70
CA ILE A 12 15.24 -8.52 7.99
C ILE A 12 13.78 -8.74 8.37
N ALA A 13 13.18 -7.76 9.06
CA ALA A 13 11.78 -7.79 9.47
C ALA A 13 10.92 -7.06 8.44
N GLY A 14 10.11 -7.83 7.68
CA GLY A 14 9.24 -7.34 6.62
C GLY A 14 9.75 -7.64 5.22
N ALA A 15 8.95 -8.33 4.40
CA ALA A 15 9.21 -8.66 2.99
C ALA A 15 8.48 -7.73 2.01
N GLY A 16 8.20 -6.50 2.44
CA GLY A 16 7.74 -5.43 1.56
C GLY A 16 8.79 -5.03 0.53
N PHE A 17 8.59 -3.90 -0.15
CA PHE A 17 9.53 -3.44 -1.20
C PHE A 17 10.96 -3.24 -0.70
N GLY A 18 11.14 -2.68 0.51
CA GLY A 18 12.46 -2.43 1.09
C GLY A 18 13.16 -3.71 1.51
N GLY A 19 12.52 -4.52 2.37
CA GLY A 19 13.14 -5.72 2.93
C GLY A 19 13.44 -6.80 1.90
N LEU A 20 12.54 -7.02 0.93
CA LEU A 20 12.79 -7.95 -0.17
C LEU A 20 13.97 -7.47 -1.06
N THR A 21 14.07 -6.15 -1.30
CA THR A 21 15.20 -5.58 -2.05
C THR A 21 16.51 -5.73 -1.29
N ALA A 22 16.51 -5.44 0.02
CA ALA A 22 17.69 -5.64 0.88
C ALA A 22 18.15 -7.11 0.87
N THR A 23 17.19 -8.05 1.04
CA THR A 23 17.50 -9.50 0.98
C THR A 23 18.16 -9.88 -0.32
N LYS A 24 17.61 -9.47 -1.47
CA LYS A 24 18.16 -9.78 -2.79
C LYS A 24 19.57 -9.19 -3.01
N ASN A 25 19.80 -7.97 -2.54
CA ASN A 25 21.10 -7.31 -2.72
C ASN A 25 22.19 -7.90 -1.81
N LEU A 26 21.83 -8.59 -0.73
CA LEU A 26 22.75 -9.35 0.10
C LEU A 26 23.09 -10.76 -0.45
N ALA A 27 22.56 -11.15 -1.61
CA ALA A 27 22.74 -12.51 -2.15
C ALA A 27 24.20 -12.93 -2.35
N LYS A 28 25.11 -11.97 -2.61
CA LYS A 28 26.53 -12.22 -2.83
C LYS A 28 27.41 -11.88 -1.62
N ALA A 29 26.84 -11.27 -0.58
CA ALA A 29 27.58 -10.94 0.63
C ALA A 29 27.83 -12.18 1.49
N ALA A 30 28.95 -12.18 2.23
CA ALA A 30 29.34 -13.29 3.13
C ALA A 30 28.53 -13.24 4.44
N VAL A 31 27.19 -13.28 4.34
CA VAL A 31 26.24 -13.23 5.46
C VAL A 31 25.19 -14.32 5.34
N ASP A 32 24.55 -14.66 6.46
CA ASP A 32 23.34 -15.48 6.51
C ASP A 32 22.12 -14.60 6.75
N VAL A 33 21.21 -14.53 5.76
CA VAL A 33 20.04 -13.67 5.80
C VAL A 33 18.81 -14.46 6.29
N THR A 34 18.11 -13.92 7.28
CA THR A 34 16.78 -14.41 7.68
C THR A 34 15.75 -13.33 7.40
N LEU A 35 14.88 -13.54 6.42
CA LEU A 35 13.75 -12.66 6.10
C LEU A 35 12.49 -13.14 6.84
N ILE A 36 11.88 -12.26 7.63
CA ILE A 36 10.68 -12.53 8.40
C ILE A 36 9.53 -11.71 7.82
N ASP A 37 8.37 -12.31 7.62
CA ASP A 37 7.14 -11.59 7.29
C ASP A 37 5.93 -12.32 7.88
N ALA A 38 4.92 -11.56 8.29
CA ALA A 38 3.65 -12.11 8.77
C ALA A 38 2.85 -12.78 7.65
N GLN A 39 3.17 -12.50 6.38
CA GLN A 39 2.56 -13.08 5.19
C GLN A 39 3.57 -13.95 4.45
N ASN A 40 3.10 -14.99 3.75
CA ASN A 40 3.96 -15.83 2.93
C ASN A 40 4.28 -15.25 1.54
N HIS A 41 3.77 -14.04 1.24
CA HIS A 41 3.83 -13.43 -0.08
C HIS A 41 4.23 -11.96 -0.03
N HIS A 42 4.92 -11.53 -1.08
CA HIS A 42 5.13 -10.11 -1.37
C HIS A 42 3.95 -9.60 -2.20
N CYS A 43 3.36 -8.48 -1.78
CA CYS A 43 2.25 -7.83 -2.45
C CYS A 43 2.70 -6.59 -3.22
N PHE A 44 2.28 -6.48 -4.49
CA PHE A 44 2.47 -5.27 -5.29
C PHE A 44 1.34 -4.28 -4.98
N GLN A 45 1.48 -3.57 -3.86
CA GLN A 45 0.46 -2.66 -3.30
C GLN A 45 -0.11 -1.63 -4.29
N PRO A 46 0.63 -1.08 -5.27
CA PRO A 46 0.06 -0.13 -6.23
C PRO A 46 -1.12 -0.64 -7.04
N LEU A 47 -1.30 -1.96 -7.16
CA LEU A 47 -2.45 -2.56 -7.86
C LEU A 47 -3.50 -3.16 -6.90
N LEU A 48 -3.35 -2.95 -5.59
CA LEU A 48 -4.24 -3.55 -4.60
C LEU A 48 -5.68 -3.03 -4.70
N TYR A 49 -5.88 -1.77 -5.10
CA TYR A 49 -7.20 -1.22 -5.36
C TYR A 49 -7.95 -1.98 -6.47
N GLN A 50 -7.23 -2.57 -7.44
CA GLN A 50 -7.84 -3.40 -8.49
C GLN A 50 -8.32 -4.75 -7.95
N VAL A 51 -7.68 -5.28 -6.92
CA VAL A 51 -8.20 -6.44 -6.19
C VAL A 51 -9.47 -6.06 -5.42
N ALA A 52 -9.45 -4.92 -4.73
CA ALA A 52 -10.60 -4.41 -3.98
C ALA A 52 -11.82 -4.12 -4.87
N THR A 53 -11.61 -3.78 -6.14
CA THR A 53 -12.67 -3.48 -7.13
C THR A 53 -12.89 -4.60 -8.15
N ALA A 54 -12.44 -5.82 -7.85
CA ALA A 54 -12.65 -7.03 -8.66
C ALA A 54 -12.09 -6.98 -10.10
N ALA A 55 -11.13 -6.11 -10.38
CA ALA A 55 -10.45 -6.06 -11.67
C ALA A 55 -9.33 -7.11 -11.78
N LEU A 56 -8.67 -7.42 -10.66
CA LEU A 56 -7.62 -8.43 -10.54
C LEU A 56 -7.91 -9.41 -9.41
N SER A 57 -7.36 -10.62 -9.51
CA SER A 57 -7.34 -11.56 -8.41
C SER A 57 -6.17 -11.27 -7.45
N PRO A 58 -6.23 -11.72 -6.18
CA PRO A 58 -5.10 -11.61 -5.26
C PRO A 58 -3.79 -12.16 -5.82
N ALA A 59 -3.86 -13.28 -6.55
CA ALA A 59 -2.69 -13.94 -7.13
C ALA A 59 -2.04 -13.14 -8.28
N ASP A 60 -2.75 -12.16 -8.87
CA ASP A 60 -2.22 -11.33 -9.95
C ASP A 60 -1.27 -10.25 -9.41
N VAL A 61 -1.43 -9.85 -8.13
CA VAL A 61 -0.65 -8.78 -7.49
C VAL A 61 0.29 -9.28 -6.40
N ALA A 62 0.30 -10.57 -6.10
CA ALA A 62 1.13 -11.16 -5.05
C ALA A 62 1.94 -12.35 -5.56
N TRP A 63 3.09 -12.59 -4.91
CA TRP A 63 3.96 -13.72 -5.23
C TRP A 63 4.57 -14.32 -3.97
N PRO A 64 4.60 -15.65 -3.81
CA PRO A 64 5.19 -16.28 -2.63
C PRO A 64 6.66 -15.89 -2.44
N ILE A 65 7.02 -15.43 -1.24
CA ILE A 65 8.38 -14.93 -0.94
C ILE A 65 9.42 -16.04 -1.18
N ARG A 66 9.13 -17.28 -0.77
CA ARG A 66 10.04 -18.41 -0.98
C ARG A 66 10.28 -18.69 -2.47
N ALA A 67 9.27 -18.51 -3.32
CA ALA A 67 9.43 -18.65 -4.77
C ALA A 67 10.29 -17.53 -5.38
N ILE A 68 10.21 -16.33 -4.83
CA ILE A 68 11.04 -15.19 -5.26
C ILE A 68 12.52 -15.45 -4.92
N LEU A 69 12.80 -16.03 -3.75
CA LEU A 69 14.15 -16.22 -3.21
C LEU A 69 14.71 -17.62 -3.43
N ARG A 70 14.02 -18.50 -4.16
CA ARG A 70 14.35 -19.92 -4.30
C ARG A 70 15.80 -20.21 -4.74
N ASN A 71 16.42 -19.31 -5.48
CA ASN A 71 17.78 -19.47 -5.98
C ASN A 71 18.82 -18.77 -5.11
N GLN A 72 18.44 -18.08 -4.03
CA GLN A 72 19.34 -17.39 -3.13
C GLN A 72 19.70 -18.30 -1.94
N GLN A 73 20.91 -18.85 -1.97
CA GLN A 73 21.36 -19.90 -1.02
C GLN A 73 21.60 -19.37 0.39
N ASN A 74 22.00 -18.10 0.54
CA ASN A 74 22.29 -17.50 1.83
C ASN A 74 21.07 -16.84 2.49
N ALA A 75 19.83 -17.06 1.97
CA ALA A 75 18.62 -16.50 2.52
C ALA A 75 17.62 -17.59 2.91
N ARG A 76 17.10 -17.53 4.13
CA ARG A 76 15.93 -18.28 4.58
C ARG A 76 14.76 -17.35 4.85
N VAL A 77 13.54 -17.86 4.74
CA VAL A 77 12.30 -17.12 4.98
C VAL A 77 11.56 -17.74 6.16
N ILE A 78 11.09 -16.92 7.08
CA ILE A 78 10.23 -17.32 8.20
C ILE A 78 8.92 -16.56 8.07
N MET A 79 7.81 -17.29 8.06
CA MET A 79 6.48 -16.68 8.17
C MET A 79 6.14 -16.57 9.65
N ALA A 80 6.27 -15.37 10.20
CA ALA A 80 5.98 -15.06 11.60
C ALA A 80 5.75 -13.55 11.75
N GLN A 81 5.02 -13.15 12.78
CA GLN A 81 4.89 -11.76 13.16
C GLN A 81 6.00 -11.39 14.16
N VAL A 82 6.72 -10.30 13.89
CA VAL A 82 7.66 -9.73 14.85
C VAL A 82 6.86 -9.06 15.97
N THR A 83 7.16 -9.41 17.20
CA THR A 83 6.48 -8.93 18.42
C THR A 83 7.35 -7.98 19.25
N GLY A 84 8.67 -8.00 19.05
CA GLY A 84 9.61 -7.16 19.78
C GLY A 84 11.06 -7.39 19.37
N VAL A 85 11.93 -6.58 19.95
CA VAL A 85 13.40 -6.69 19.79
C VAL A 85 14.06 -6.47 21.14
N ASP A 86 14.85 -7.43 21.58
CA ASP A 86 15.81 -7.24 22.69
C ASP A 86 17.12 -6.74 22.08
N VAL A 87 17.40 -5.47 22.26
CA VAL A 87 18.57 -4.79 21.69
C VAL A 87 19.85 -5.22 22.37
N GLU A 88 19.82 -5.41 23.69
CA GLU A 88 20.98 -5.78 24.49
C GLU A 88 21.42 -7.22 24.21
N ALA A 89 20.45 -8.15 24.17
CA ALA A 89 20.71 -9.54 23.81
C ALA A 89 20.83 -9.76 22.29
N ARG A 90 20.60 -8.72 21.45
CA ARG A 90 20.56 -8.79 19.98
C ARG A 90 19.64 -9.89 19.47
N ARG A 91 18.39 -9.89 19.93
CA ARG A 91 17.38 -10.89 19.54
C ARG A 91 16.11 -10.22 19.01
N VAL A 92 15.57 -10.80 17.95
CA VAL A 92 14.23 -10.46 17.45
C VAL A 92 13.26 -11.50 17.96
N HIS A 93 12.20 -11.05 18.62
CA HIS A 93 11.11 -11.89 19.09
C HIS A 93 10.02 -11.99 18.03
N THR A 94 9.52 -13.17 17.79
CA THR A 94 8.42 -13.43 16.88
C THR A 94 7.36 -14.34 17.48
N THR A 95 6.23 -14.48 16.81
CA THR A 95 5.17 -15.45 17.23
C THR A 95 5.62 -16.90 17.21
N GLU A 96 6.71 -17.22 16.50
CA GLU A 96 7.13 -18.61 16.26
C GLU A 96 8.50 -18.92 16.90
N VAL A 97 9.47 -18.01 16.78
CA VAL A 97 10.86 -18.27 17.18
C VAL A 97 11.61 -16.98 17.46
N ASP A 98 12.53 -17.02 18.41
CA ASP A 98 13.48 -15.95 18.67
C ASP A 98 14.73 -16.09 17.83
N LEU A 99 15.17 -14.98 17.23
CA LEU A 99 16.29 -14.95 16.28
C LEU A 99 17.39 -14.02 16.77
N ALA A 100 18.59 -14.54 16.92
CA ALA A 100 19.74 -13.70 17.17
C ALA A 100 20.23 -13.05 15.87
N TYR A 101 20.73 -11.80 15.97
CA TYR A 101 21.24 -11.03 14.84
C TYR A 101 22.60 -10.38 15.16
N ASP A 102 23.39 -10.18 14.11
CA ASP A 102 24.55 -9.31 14.12
C ASP A 102 24.20 -7.98 13.41
N TYR A 103 23.27 -8.03 12.43
CA TYR A 103 22.61 -6.87 11.84
C TYR A 103 21.09 -7.09 11.78
N LEU A 104 20.33 -6.02 12.06
CA LEU A 104 18.87 -6.01 11.99
C LEU A 104 18.40 -4.93 11.02
N VAL A 105 17.50 -5.29 10.10
CA VAL A 105 16.84 -4.35 9.18
C VAL A 105 15.34 -4.33 9.48
N LEU A 106 14.84 -3.22 10.01
CA LEU A 106 13.43 -2.97 10.27
C LEU A 106 12.77 -2.41 9.01
N ALA A 107 12.02 -3.25 8.30
CA ALA A 107 11.33 -2.96 7.05
C ALA A 107 9.83 -3.28 7.15
N THR A 108 9.25 -3.13 8.33
CA THR A 108 7.89 -3.54 8.71
C THR A 108 6.78 -2.66 8.14
N GLY A 109 7.15 -1.59 7.44
CA GLY A 109 6.21 -0.75 6.70
C GLY A 109 5.30 0.09 7.59
N ALA A 110 4.11 0.37 7.09
CA ALA A 110 3.08 1.17 7.75
C ALA A 110 1.71 0.49 7.67
N THR A 111 0.84 0.84 8.61
CA THR A 111 -0.57 0.44 8.66
C THR A 111 -1.49 1.65 8.54
N HIS A 112 -2.80 1.44 8.66
CA HIS A 112 -3.78 2.51 8.63
C HIS A 112 -3.69 3.39 9.87
N SER A 113 -3.88 4.69 9.70
CA SER A 113 -4.05 5.65 10.78
C SER A 113 -5.47 6.18 10.77
N TYR A 114 -6.17 6.00 11.87
CA TYR A 114 -7.50 6.59 12.10
C TYR A 114 -7.40 7.86 12.97
N PHE A 115 -6.19 8.43 13.11
CA PHE A 115 -5.94 9.67 13.86
C PHE A 115 -6.45 9.63 15.31
N GLY A 116 -6.31 8.47 15.97
CA GLY A 116 -6.75 8.24 17.36
C GLY A 116 -8.15 7.65 17.49
N HIS A 117 -8.83 7.34 16.37
CA HIS A 117 -10.16 6.74 16.33
C HIS A 117 -10.11 5.30 15.81
N ASP A 118 -9.33 4.44 16.47
CA ASP A 118 -9.15 3.04 16.03
C ASP A 118 -10.45 2.21 16.08
N ASP A 119 -11.46 2.69 16.81
CA ASP A 119 -12.83 2.19 16.82
C ASP A 119 -13.54 2.30 15.46
N TRP A 120 -13.05 3.11 14.52
CA TRP A 120 -13.61 3.20 13.17
C TRP A 120 -13.16 2.06 12.25
N ALA A 121 -12.07 1.37 12.58
CA ALA A 121 -11.50 0.30 11.74
C ALA A 121 -12.51 -0.79 11.33
N PRO A 122 -13.43 -1.27 12.18
CA PRO A 122 -14.44 -2.24 11.79
C PRO A 122 -15.42 -1.72 10.73
N TYR A 123 -15.67 -0.41 10.67
CA TYR A 123 -16.65 0.21 9.78
C TYR A 123 -16.01 0.73 8.49
N ALA A 124 -14.78 1.22 8.56
CA ALA A 124 -14.05 1.82 7.45
C ALA A 124 -12.70 1.12 7.21
N PRO A 125 -12.68 -0.07 6.59
CA PRO A 125 -11.43 -0.77 6.29
C PRO A 125 -10.53 0.10 5.41
N GLY A 126 -9.24 0.09 5.73
CA GLY A 126 -8.22 0.68 4.86
C GLY A 126 -7.72 -0.31 3.79
N LEU A 127 -6.68 0.04 3.03
CA LEU A 127 -6.18 -0.76 1.91
C LEU A 127 -4.64 -0.85 1.95
N LYS A 128 -4.12 -1.87 2.64
CA LYS A 128 -2.67 -2.16 2.74
C LYS A 128 -2.33 -3.62 2.46
N HIS A 129 -3.23 -4.54 2.75
CA HIS A 129 -3.04 -5.99 2.62
C HIS A 129 -4.08 -6.60 1.68
N ILE A 130 -3.82 -7.81 1.19
CA ILE A 130 -4.77 -8.56 0.36
C ILE A 130 -6.07 -8.83 1.11
N SER A 131 -5.99 -9.10 2.42
CA SER A 131 -7.16 -9.26 3.28
C SER A 131 -8.07 -8.02 3.26
N ASP A 132 -7.48 -6.84 3.32
CA ASP A 132 -8.22 -5.58 3.26
C ASP A 132 -8.93 -5.43 1.90
N ALA A 133 -8.19 -5.68 0.82
CA ALA A 133 -8.73 -5.59 -0.53
C ALA A 133 -9.88 -6.58 -0.77
N THR A 134 -9.75 -7.81 -0.27
CA THR A 134 -10.81 -8.82 -0.38
C THR A 134 -12.02 -8.50 0.48
N GLU A 135 -11.82 -7.92 1.67
CA GLU A 135 -12.91 -7.46 2.54
C GLU A 135 -13.64 -6.25 1.93
N ILE A 136 -12.91 -5.24 1.42
CA ILE A 136 -13.51 -4.13 0.68
C ILE A 136 -14.31 -4.65 -0.51
N ARG A 137 -13.77 -5.58 -1.30
CA ARG A 137 -14.47 -6.20 -2.42
C ARG A 137 -15.75 -6.88 -1.99
N ARG A 138 -15.68 -7.65 -0.90
CA ARG A 138 -16.86 -8.33 -0.34
C ARG A 138 -17.94 -7.33 0.08
N ARG A 139 -17.57 -6.29 0.84
CA ARG A 139 -18.53 -5.25 1.28
C ARG A 139 -19.16 -4.53 0.10
N PHE A 140 -18.34 -4.10 -0.83
CA PHE A 140 -18.76 -3.36 -2.01
C PHE A 140 -19.74 -4.16 -2.88
N LEU A 141 -19.42 -5.40 -3.21
CA LEU A 141 -20.31 -6.24 -4.04
C LEU A 141 -21.55 -6.70 -3.26
N MET A 142 -21.41 -7.05 -1.97
CA MET A 142 -22.53 -7.44 -1.12
C MET A 142 -23.54 -6.30 -0.94
N ALA A 143 -23.12 -5.05 -1.00
CA ALA A 143 -24.01 -3.92 -0.92
C ALA A 143 -25.02 -3.90 -2.07
N PHE A 144 -24.61 -4.24 -3.31
CA PHE A 144 -25.52 -4.40 -4.44
C PHE A 144 -26.46 -5.59 -4.29
N GLU A 145 -25.96 -6.74 -3.83
CA GLU A 145 -26.78 -7.94 -3.59
C GLU A 145 -27.88 -7.67 -2.55
N ARG A 146 -27.57 -6.94 -1.49
CA ARG A 146 -28.53 -6.53 -0.49
C ARG A 146 -29.53 -5.48 -0.99
N ALA A 147 -29.05 -4.53 -1.79
CA ALA A 147 -29.90 -3.50 -2.37
C ALA A 147 -30.95 -4.08 -3.34
N GLU A 148 -30.64 -5.21 -4.01
CA GLU A 148 -31.55 -5.90 -4.93
C GLU A 148 -32.79 -6.43 -4.23
N VAL A 149 -32.68 -6.83 -2.95
CA VAL A 149 -33.75 -7.51 -2.20
C VAL A 149 -34.40 -6.64 -1.14
N VAL A 150 -33.83 -5.48 -0.78
CA VAL A 150 -34.42 -4.61 0.26
C VAL A 150 -35.58 -3.81 -0.31
N GLU A 151 -36.70 -3.74 0.44
CA GLU A 151 -37.89 -3.00 0.05
C GLU A 151 -37.85 -1.53 0.46
N ASP A 152 -37.19 -1.22 1.59
CA ASP A 152 -37.04 0.15 2.09
C ASP A 152 -36.13 0.98 1.19
N ASP A 153 -36.63 2.04 0.62
CA ASP A 153 -35.88 2.93 -0.29
C ASP A 153 -34.75 3.68 0.40
N ALA A 154 -34.92 4.04 1.69
CA ALA A 154 -33.87 4.71 2.45
C ALA A 154 -32.67 3.77 2.69
N GLU A 155 -32.95 2.52 3.07
CA GLU A 155 -31.92 1.50 3.24
C GLU A 155 -31.29 1.12 1.90
N ARG A 156 -32.07 1.03 0.82
CA ARG A 156 -31.55 0.82 -0.55
C ARG A 156 -30.59 1.93 -0.95
N GLN A 157 -30.95 3.18 -0.69
CA GLN A 157 -30.08 4.32 -0.98
C GLN A 157 -28.80 4.27 -0.13
N ARG A 158 -28.88 3.90 1.15
CA ARG A 158 -27.72 3.72 2.03
C ARG A 158 -26.79 2.62 1.51
N LEU A 159 -27.33 1.49 1.06
CA LEU A 159 -26.59 0.37 0.47
C LEU A 159 -25.86 0.78 -0.82
N LEU A 160 -26.50 1.62 -1.63
CA LEU A 160 -25.91 2.13 -2.89
C LEU A 160 -25.06 3.41 -2.70
N THR A 161 -24.76 3.79 -1.46
CA THR A 161 -23.85 4.90 -1.16
C THR A 161 -22.50 4.36 -0.69
N PHE A 162 -21.43 4.80 -1.37
CA PHE A 162 -20.04 4.41 -1.14
C PHE A 162 -19.24 5.65 -0.79
N VAL A 163 -18.61 5.66 0.38
CA VAL A 163 -17.79 6.78 0.86
C VAL A 163 -16.32 6.36 0.85
N ILE A 164 -15.49 7.16 0.24
CA ILE A 164 -14.03 7.03 0.26
C ILE A 164 -13.47 8.24 1.02
N VAL A 165 -12.75 7.99 2.11
CA VAL A 165 -12.14 9.05 2.94
C VAL A 165 -10.67 9.15 2.63
N GLY A 166 -10.23 10.30 2.11
CA GLY A 166 -8.86 10.60 1.71
C GLY A 166 -8.70 10.78 0.20
N GLY A 167 -8.25 11.96 -0.22
CA GLY A 167 -8.02 12.36 -1.62
C GLY A 167 -6.61 12.10 -2.16
N GLY A 168 -5.83 11.23 -1.50
CA GLY A 168 -4.56 10.74 -2.03
C GLY A 168 -4.74 9.78 -3.22
N ALA A 169 -3.62 9.25 -3.75
CA ALA A 169 -3.66 8.35 -4.92
C ALA A 169 -4.60 7.15 -4.71
N THR A 170 -4.51 6.47 -3.56
CA THR A 170 -5.37 5.32 -3.24
C THR A 170 -6.86 5.69 -3.27
N GLY A 171 -7.25 6.82 -2.68
CA GLY A 171 -8.66 7.24 -2.66
C GLY A 171 -9.19 7.61 -4.04
N VAL A 172 -8.39 8.31 -4.85
CA VAL A 172 -8.71 8.67 -6.23
C VAL A 172 -8.88 7.42 -7.11
N GLU A 173 -7.95 6.46 -7.00
CA GLU A 173 -7.98 5.18 -7.72
C GLU A 173 -9.19 4.34 -7.32
N MET A 174 -9.50 4.26 -6.02
CA MET A 174 -10.67 3.56 -5.51
C MET A 174 -11.97 4.19 -5.99
N ALA A 175 -12.12 5.51 -5.88
CA ALA A 175 -13.33 6.22 -6.29
C ALA A 175 -13.61 6.03 -7.79
N GLY A 176 -12.58 6.22 -8.65
CA GLY A 176 -12.71 5.99 -10.06
C GLY A 176 -13.04 4.54 -10.41
N ALA A 177 -12.39 3.57 -9.77
CA ALA A 177 -12.64 2.16 -10.03
C ALA A 177 -14.03 1.69 -9.56
N ILE A 178 -14.55 2.18 -8.43
CA ILE A 178 -15.91 1.90 -7.95
C ILE A 178 -16.93 2.51 -8.90
N ALA A 179 -16.72 3.76 -9.34
CA ALA A 179 -17.61 4.42 -10.32
C ALA A 179 -17.71 3.62 -11.62
N GLU A 180 -16.58 3.11 -12.13
CA GLU A 180 -16.60 2.26 -13.33
C GLU A 180 -17.36 0.95 -13.13
N VAL A 181 -17.20 0.29 -11.98
CA VAL A 181 -17.93 -0.95 -11.69
C VAL A 181 -19.43 -0.67 -11.66
N ALA A 182 -19.87 0.34 -10.93
CA ALA A 182 -21.28 0.71 -10.83
C ALA A 182 -21.87 1.14 -12.18
N GLN A 183 -21.16 2.02 -12.91
CA GLN A 183 -21.68 2.62 -14.15
C GLN A 183 -21.62 1.68 -15.36
N ARG A 184 -20.67 0.74 -15.41
CA ARG A 184 -20.39 -0.06 -16.61
C ARG A 184 -20.49 -1.56 -16.36
N THR A 185 -19.79 -2.06 -15.32
CA THR A 185 -19.64 -3.50 -15.13
C THR A 185 -20.93 -4.16 -14.65
N LEU A 186 -21.60 -3.55 -13.65
CA LEU A 186 -22.81 -4.09 -13.02
C LEU A 186 -24.11 -3.67 -13.70
N ARG A 187 -24.03 -2.85 -14.75
CA ARG A 187 -25.20 -2.19 -15.38
C ARG A 187 -26.37 -3.13 -15.69
N HIS A 188 -26.08 -4.37 -16.03
CA HIS A 188 -27.10 -5.34 -16.48
C HIS A 188 -27.22 -6.58 -15.59
N ASP A 189 -26.53 -6.59 -14.43
CA ASP A 189 -26.48 -7.76 -13.55
C ASP A 189 -27.74 -7.84 -12.65
N PHE A 190 -28.34 -6.71 -12.30
CA PHE A 190 -29.46 -6.61 -11.38
C PHE A 190 -30.78 -6.30 -12.10
N ARG A 191 -31.93 -6.60 -11.44
CA ARG A 191 -33.28 -6.45 -12.01
C ARG A 191 -34.11 -5.39 -11.29
N HIS A 192 -33.96 -5.27 -9.96
CA HIS A 192 -34.73 -4.36 -9.12
C HIS A 192 -34.02 -3.06 -8.82
N ILE A 193 -32.68 -3.04 -8.93
CA ILE A 193 -31.87 -1.83 -8.77
C ILE A 193 -31.18 -1.44 -10.07
N ASP A 194 -30.88 -0.16 -10.20
CA ASP A 194 -29.98 0.36 -11.22
C ASP A 194 -28.64 0.76 -10.57
N PRO A 195 -27.58 -0.04 -10.73
CA PRO A 195 -26.27 0.28 -10.14
C PRO A 195 -25.72 1.66 -10.51
N ARG A 196 -26.15 2.24 -11.63
CA ARG A 196 -25.76 3.59 -12.08
C ARG A 196 -26.28 4.70 -11.16
N ARG A 197 -27.29 4.41 -10.32
CA ARG A 197 -27.83 5.32 -9.32
C ARG A 197 -27.00 5.35 -8.03
N SER A 198 -25.93 4.56 -7.95
CA SER A 198 -25.02 4.59 -6.80
C SER A 198 -24.38 5.95 -6.63
N ARG A 199 -24.32 6.41 -5.38
CA ARG A 199 -23.58 7.59 -4.98
C ARG A 199 -22.16 7.19 -4.56
N ILE A 200 -21.17 7.76 -5.19
CA ILE A 200 -19.75 7.57 -4.85
C ILE A 200 -19.22 8.92 -4.38
N ILE A 201 -18.82 9.00 -3.12
CA ILE A 201 -18.42 10.25 -2.48
C ILE A 201 -16.97 10.12 -2.04
N LEU A 202 -16.11 10.99 -2.57
CA LEU A 202 -14.71 11.13 -2.14
C LEU A 202 -14.59 12.35 -1.24
N ILE A 203 -14.20 12.13 0.02
CA ILE A 203 -14.05 13.18 1.02
C ILE A 203 -12.55 13.41 1.27
N GLU A 204 -12.12 14.66 1.15
CA GLU A 204 -10.74 15.07 1.44
C GLU A 204 -10.72 16.26 2.39
N ALA A 205 -9.93 16.16 3.45
CA ALA A 205 -9.80 17.21 4.46
C ALA A 205 -9.05 18.45 3.94
N GLY A 206 -8.15 18.25 2.99
CA GLY A 206 -7.40 19.32 2.34
C GLY A 206 -8.19 20.07 1.27
N PRO A 207 -7.66 21.21 0.80
CA PRO A 207 -8.32 22.03 -0.21
C PRO A 207 -8.27 21.43 -1.62
N ARG A 208 -7.51 20.35 -1.84
CA ARG A 208 -7.37 19.67 -3.14
C ARG A 208 -7.00 18.20 -2.99
N MET A 209 -7.37 17.42 -3.97
CA MET A 209 -6.91 16.03 -4.11
C MET A 209 -5.45 15.97 -4.58
N LEU A 210 -4.82 14.80 -4.41
CA LEU A 210 -3.47 14.49 -4.91
C LEU A 210 -2.47 15.61 -4.56
N PRO A 211 -2.26 15.93 -3.27
CA PRO A 211 -1.46 17.11 -2.86
C PRO A 211 0.01 17.02 -3.30
N ALA A 212 0.53 15.83 -3.63
CA ALA A 212 1.88 15.62 -4.18
C ALA A 212 2.01 16.05 -5.65
N PHE A 213 0.90 16.23 -6.37
CA PHE A 213 0.88 16.63 -7.76
C PHE A 213 0.72 18.15 -7.91
N PRO A 214 1.14 18.73 -9.06
CA PRO A 214 0.82 20.11 -9.41
C PRO A 214 -0.70 20.33 -9.44
N GLU A 215 -1.13 21.56 -9.13
CA GLU A 215 -2.54 21.93 -9.07
C GLU A 215 -3.30 21.61 -10.36
N SER A 216 -2.70 21.86 -11.52
CA SER A 216 -3.28 21.53 -12.82
C SER A 216 -3.61 20.05 -13.02
N LEU A 217 -2.84 19.14 -12.41
CA LEU A 217 -3.09 17.69 -12.43
C LEU A 217 -4.11 17.30 -11.37
N SER A 218 -4.11 17.94 -10.20
CA SER A 218 -5.12 17.76 -9.16
C SER A 218 -6.51 18.16 -9.67
N ASP A 219 -6.63 19.31 -10.32
CA ASP A 219 -7.87 19.80 -10.92
C ASP A 219 -8.36 18.89 -12.05
N TYR A 220 -7.42 18.40 -12.87
CA TYR A 220 -7.76 17.43 -13.90
C TYR A 220 -8.34 16.16 -13.28
N ALA A 221 -7.74 15.66 -12.20
CA ALA A 221 -8.22 14.48 -11.49
C ALA A 221 -9.62 14.70 -10.90
N ALA A 222 -9.87 15.86 -10.27
CA ALA A 222 -11.17 16.21 -9.73
C ALA A 222 -12.26 16.22 -10.82
N ARG A 223 -12.03 16.96 -11.91
CA ARG A 223 -12.97 17.02 -13.04
C ARG A 223 -13.20 15.64 -13.68
N SER A 224 -12.15 14.81 -13.77
CA SER A 224 -12.28 13.45 -14.30
C SER A 224 -13.17 12.57 -13.44
N LEU A 225 -12.99 12.58 -12.11
CA LEU A 225 -13.87 11.86 -11.18
C LEU A 225 -15.32 12.37 -11.24
N GLN A 226 -15.50 13.70 -11.24
CA GLN A 226 -16.84 14.30 -11.36
C GLN A 226 -17.54 13.90 -12.65
N SER A 227 -16.81 13.83 -13.78
CA SER A 227 -17.36 13.35 -15.06
C SER A 227 -17.78 11.88 -15.05
N MET A 228 -17.26 11.10 -14.08
CA MET A 228 -17.66 9.71 -13.83
C MET A 228 -18.80 9.59 -12.79
N GLY A 229 -19.36 10.73 -12.33
CA GLY A 229 -20.43 10.75 -11.34
C GLY A 229 -19.96 10.63 -9.89
N VAL A 230 -18.67 10.85 -9.62
CA VAL A 230 -18.15 10.89 -8.24
C VAL A 230 -18.39 12.27 -7.65
N GLU A 231 -19.01 12.31 -6.48
CA GLU A 231 -19.15 13.51 -5.66
C GLU A 231 -17.80 13.77 -4.95
N VAL A 232 -17.18 14.92 -5.21
CA VAL A 232 -15.87 15.28 -4.63
C VAL A 232 -16.07 16.37 -3.59
N GLU A 233 -15.86 16.03 -2.32
CA GLU A 233 -16.04 16.88 -1.13
C GLU A 233 -14.65 17.28 -0.59
N LEU A 234 -14.17 18.48 -0.97
CA LEU A 234 -12.89 19.04 -0.53
C LEU A 234 -13.07 19.94 0.69
N GLY A 235 -12.06 20.01 1.56
CA GLY A 235 -12.09 20.82 2.78
C GLY A 235 -12.97 20.25 3.89
N HIS A 236 -13.41 19.00 3.76
CA HIS A 236 -14.30 18.36 4.72
C HIS A 236 -13.60 17.28 5.53
N VAL A 237 -13.61 17.43 6.86
CA VAL A 237 -13.02 16.48 7.80
C VAL A 237 -14.08 15.53 8.31
N VAL A 238 -13.83 14.23 8.25
CA VAL A 238 -14.64 13.21 8.91
C VAL A 238 -14.31 13.22 10.41
N THR A 239 -15.33 13.35 11.25
CA THR A 239 -15.23 13.39 12.71
C THR A 239 -15.97 12.25 13.41
N GLY A 240 -16.69 11.42 12.65
CA GLY A 240 -17.37 10.22 13.13
C GLY A 240 -17.51 9.18 12.02
N CYS A 241 -17.37 7.91 12.39
CA CYS A 241 -17.59 6.79 11.49
C CYS A 241 -18.20 5.62 12.29
N ASP A 242 -19.30 5.08 11.82
CA ASP A 242 -20.00 3.94 12.42
C ASP A 242 -20.63 3.01 11.37
N GLY A 243 -21.41 2.02 11.80
CA GLY A 243 -22.08 1.05 10.90
C GLY A 243 -23.13 1.64 9.96
N ARG A 244 -23.46 2.92 10.12
CA ARG A 244 -24.43 3.63 9.26
C ARG A 244 -23.80 4.63 8.30
N GLY A 245 -22.52 4.99 8.48
CA GLY A 245 -21.84 5.91 7.59
C GLY A 245 -20.86 6.86 8.30
N VAL A 246 -20.73 8.10 7.81
CA VAL A 246 -19.77 9.07 8.34
C VAL A 246 -20.45 10.38 8.74
N THR A 247 -19.85 11.07 9.73
CA THR A 247 -20.23 12.42 10.15
C THR A 247 -19.09 13.37 9.84
N LEU A 248 -19.40 14.51 9.24
CA LEU A 248 -18.45 15.56 8.90
C LEU A 248 -18.34 16.59 10.04
N LYS A 249 -17.26 17.36 10.04
CA LYS A 249 -17.00 18.41 11.04
C LYS A 249 -18.09 19.51 11.07
N ASP A 250 -18.75 19.75 9.96
CA ASP A 250 -19.87 20.71 9.84
C ASP A 250 -21.20 20.17 10.36
N GLY A 251 -21.23 18.96 10.89
CA GLY A 251 -22.41 18.29 11.43
C GLY A 251 -23.23 17.50 10.39
N ARG A 252 -22.91 17.58 9.11
CA ARG A 252 -23.58 16.77 8.07
C ARG A 252 -23.28 15.30 8.29
N ARG A 253 -24.34 14.48 8.17
CA ARG A 253 -24.21 13.02 8.14
C ARG A 253 -24.43 12.50 6.73
N ILE A 254 -23.61 11.52 6.35
CA ILE A 254 -23.71 10.78 5.10
C ILE A 254 -23.95 9.33 5.46
N ASP A 255 -25.18 8.86 5.25
CA ASP A 255 -25.54 7.46 5.46
C ASP A 255 -24.99 6.63 4.29
N ALA A 256 -24.18 5.62 4.63
CA ALA A 256 -23.52 4.73 3.68
C ALA A 256 -23.30 3.35 4.30
N ALA A 257 -23.49 2.31 3.51
CA ALA A 257 -23.19 0.94 3.95
C ALA A 257 -21.72 0.55 3.77
N THR A 258 -21.01 1.27 2.91
CA THR A 258 -19.60 1.00 2.61
C THR A 258 -18.79 2.28 2.75
N VAL A 259 -17.90 2.29 3.73
CA VAL A 259 -16.90 3.33 3.93
C VAL A 259 -15.52 2.71 3.73
N ILE A 260 -14.64 3.39 2.99
CA ILE A 260 -13.27 2.96 2.72
C ILE A 260 -12.31 4.04 3.22
N TRP A 261 -11.33 3.64 4.06
CA TRP A 261 -10.38 4.55 4.66
C TRP A 261 -9.08 4.62 3.85
N ALA A 262 -8.84 5.77 3.23
CA ALA A 262 -7.62 6.05 2.46
C ALA A 262 -6.89 7.33 2.96
N ALA A 263 -7.24 7.83 4.18
CA ALA A 263 -6.86 9.16 4.65
C ALA A 263 -5.51 9.24 5.38
N GLY A 264 -4.91 8.13 5.75
CA GLY A 264 -3.64 8.21 6.48
C GLY A 264 -3.00 6.86 6.76
N VAL A 265 -1.69 6.93 7.03
CA VAL A 265 -0.87 5.79 7.43
C VAL A 265 0.01 6.17 8.62
N VAL A 266 0.29 5.20 9.47
CA VAL A 266 1.21 5.28 10.59
C VAL A 266 2.22 4.15 10.48
N ALA A 267 3.48 4.39 10.83
CA ALA A 267 4.50 3.34 10.81
C ALA A 267 4.13 2.21 11.78
N SER A 268 4.64 1.02 11.49
CA SER A 268 4.56 -0.11 12.43
C SER A 268 5.19 0.26 13.79
N PRO A 269 4.87 -0.47 14.88
CA PRO A 269 5.38 -0.15 16.22
C PRO A 269 6.89 -0.40 16.42
N ALA A 270 7.66 -0.56 15.34
CA ALA A 270 9.07 -0.89 15.37
C ALA A 270 9.94 0.11 16.19
N ALA A 271 9.56 1.39 16.22
CA ALA A 271 10.23 2.38 17.05
C ALA A 271 10.15 2.03 18.54
N ASN A 272 9.00 1.55 18.99
CA ASN A 272 8.77 1.16 20.39
C ASN A 272 9.54 -0.11 20.76
N TRP A 273 9.74 -1.05 19.82
CA TRP A 273 10.49 -2.29 20.10
C TRP A 273 11.94 -2.05 20.44
N ILE A 274 12.51 -0.94 19.98
CA ILE A 274 13.93 -0.62 20.15
C ILE A 274 14.15 0.70 20.92
N ASP A 275 13.10 1.28 21.49
CA ASP A 275 13.14 2.58 22.17
C ASP A 275 13.89 3.65 21.34
N ALA A 276 13.49 3.79 20.07
CA ALA A 276 14.11 4.74 19.14
C ALA A 276 13.30 6.03 19.01
N GLY A 277 14.01 7.14 18.82
CA GLY A 277 13.37 8.41 18.47
C GLY A 277 12.59 8.29 17.15
N HIS A 278 11.36 8.81 17.12
CA HIS A 278 10.48 8.75 15.96
C HIS A 278 9.82 10.10 15.65
N ASP A 279 9.21 10.21 14.48
CA ASP A 279 8.39 11.36 14.09
C ASP A 279 6.91 11.16 14.52
N ARG A 280 6.06 12.15 14.16
CA ARG A 280 4.61 12.10 14.48
C ARG A 280 3.86 10.93 13.81
N ALA A 281 4.39 10.38 12.73
CA ALA A 281 3.84 9.22 12.05
C ALA A 281 4.43 7.89 12.58
N GLY A 282 5.18 7.91 13.68
CA GLY A 282 5.82 6.73 14.29
C GLY A 282 7.05 6.22 13.54
N ARG A 283 7.54 6.94 12.51
CA ARG A 283 8.69 6.52 11.73
C ARG A 283 9.99 6.76 12.48
N ILE A 284 10.85 5.76 12.54
CA ILE A 284 12.15 5.80 13.22
C ILE A 284 13.04 6.85 12.56
N LYS A 285 13.56 7.80 13.34
CA LYS A 285 14.61 8.73 12.89
C LYS A 285 15.89 7.96 12.66
N VAL A 286 16.51 8.14 11.50
CA VAL A 286 17.71 7.42 11.09
C VAL A 286 18.87 8.36 10.80
N ASN A 287 20.08 7.84 10.94
CA ASN A 287 21.30 8.49 10.47
C ASN A 287 21.35 8.57 8.93
N PRO A 288 22.28 9.35 8.35
CA PRO A 288 22.47 9.42 6.89
C PRO A 288 22.82 8.09 6.21
N ASP A 289 23.24 7.08 6.97
CA ASP A 289 23.50 5.72 6.49
C ASP A 289 22.33 4.75 6.77
N LEU A 290 21.17 5.28 7.11
CA LEU A 290 19.93 4.57 7.47
C LEU A 290 20.03 3.71 8.73
N SER A 291 21.13 3.78 9.50
CA SER A 291 21.24 3.15 10.81
C SER A 291 20.45 3.94 11.85
N VAL A 292 20.04 3.26 12.93
CA VAL A 292 19.39 3.90 14.10
C VAL A 292 20.45 4.63 14.94
N PRO A 293 20.22 5.87 15.36
CA PRO A 293 21.15 6.60 16.22
C PRO A 293 21.54 5.80 17.46
N GLY A 294 22.85 5.68 17.74
CA GLY A 294 23.38 4.91 18.85
C GLY A 294 23.43 3.39 18.65
N ARG A 295 22.88 2.88 17.52
CA ARG A 295 22.79 1.45 17.22
C ARG A 295 23.16 1.19 15.75
N PRO A 296 24.44 1.21 15.44
CA PRO A 296 24.90 1.11 14.05
C PRO A 296 24.56 -0.23 13.38
N GLU A 297 24.31 -1.28 14.13
CA GLU A 297 23.90 -2.60 13.64
C GLU A 297 22.42 -2.69 13.28
N ILE A 298 21.59 -1.71 13.66
CA ILE A 298 20.13 -1.68 13.39
C ILE A 298 19.83 -0.62 12.33
N PHE A 299 19.16 -1.02 11.27
CA PHE A 299 18.72 -0.16 10.17
C PHE A 299 17.19 -0.07 10.15
N ALA A 300 16.65 1.09 9.78
CA ALA A 300 15.23 1.23 9.46
C ALA A 300 15.08 1.73 8.00
N ILE A 301 14.15 1.12 7.24
CA ILE A 301 13.96 1.40 5.82
C ILE A 301 12.47 1.42 5.41
N GLY A 302 12.19 2.06 4.28
CA GLY A 302 10.82 2.19 3.76
C GLY A 302 9.93 3.03 4.66
N ASP A 303 8.65 2.68 4.76
CA ASP A 303 7.67 3.42 5.55
C ASP A 303 7.93 3.36 7.07
N THR A 304 8.85 2.50 7.53
CA THR A 304 9.29 2.41 8.93
C THR A 304 10.28 3.54 9.28
N ALA A 305 10.97 4.11 8.28
CA ALA A 305 12.03 5.11 8.48
C ALA A 305 11.58 6.55 8.19
N SER A 306 12.01 7.48 9.02
CA SER A 306 11.90 8.93 8.79
C SER A 306 13.18 9.43 8.14
N VAL A 307 13.15 9.58 6.81
CA VAL A 307 14.25 10.11 6.00
C VAL A 307 13.83 11.43 5.40
N THR A 308 14.77 12.38 5.32
CA THR A 308 14.54 13.70 4.72
C THR A 308 15.47 13.93 3.53
N TYR A 309 15.01 14.73 2.57
CA TYR A 309 15.87 15.31 1.54
C TYR A 309 16.87 16.31 2.16
N SER A 310 17.86 16.72 1.38
CA SER A 310 18.81 17.77 1.78
C SER A 310 18.16 19.11 2.12
N ASP A 311 16.96 19.38 1.58
CA ASP A 311 16.15 20.58 1.85
C ASP A 311 15.22 20.43 3.06
N GLY A 312 15.32 19.33 3.80
CA GLY A 312 14.52 19.04 5.02
C GLY A 312 13.11 18.48 4.74
N ARG A 313 12.66 18.39 3.50
CA ARG A 313 11.38 17.76 3.16
C ARG A 313 11.41 16.25 3.44
N PRO A 314 10.31 15.65 3.91
CA PRO A 314 10.29 14.21 4.13
C PRO A 314 10.31 13.44 2.81
N VAL A 315 11.07 12.34 2.76
CA VAL A 315 11.00 11.35 1.68
C VAL A 315 9.63 10.66 1.74
N PRO A 316 8.92 10.56 0.60
CA PRO A 316 7.59 9.97 0.58
C PRO A 316 7.63 8.45 0.87
N GLY A 317 6.60 7.93 1.58
CA GLY A 317 6.40 6.50 1.81
C GLY A 317 5.85 5.81 0.55
N ILE A 318 6.71 5.56 -0.42
CA ILE A 318 6.38 4.92 -1.71
C ILE A 318 7.37 3.81 -2.06
N ALA A 319 6.93 2.88 -2.89
CA ALA A 319 7.72 1.72 -3.28
C ALA A 319 9.12 2.03 -3.83
N PRO A 320 9.33 3.06 -4.69
CA PRO A 320 10.67 3.44 -5.15
C PRO A 320 11.61 3.87 -4.01
N ALA A 321 11.10 4.63 -3.03
CA ALA A 321 11.91 5.04 -1.88
C ALA A 321 12.31 3.84 -1.02
N ALA A 322 11.36 2.96 -0.71
CA ALA A 322 11.63 1.74 0.05
C ALA A 322 12.67 0.84 -0.64
N LYS A 323 12.59 0.68 -1.98
CA LYS A 323 13.57 -0.10 -2.75
C LYS A 323 14.96 0.52 -2.71
N GLN A 324 15.08 1.85 -2.86
CA GLN A 324 16.37 2.53 -2.80
C GLN A 324 16.97 2.41 -1.41
N MET A 325 16.18 2.61 -0.33
CA MET A 325 16.66 2.42 1.04
C MET A 325 17.09 0.97 1.29
N GLY A 326 16.33 -0.02 0.82
CA GLY A 326 16.70 -1.44 0.97
C GLY A 326 17.98 -1.80 0.24
N SER A 327 18.18 -1.29 -0.98
CA SER A 327 19.42 -1.48 -1.73
C SER A 327 20.61 -0.85 -1.01
N TYR A 328 20.45 0.36 -0.50
CA TYR A 328 21.49 1.09 0.19
C TYR A 328 21.87 0.42 1.53
N ALA A 329 20.92 0.04 2.37
CA ALA A 329 21.18 -0.66 3.62
C ALA A 329 21.95 -1.97 3.41
N ALA A 330 21.60 -2.73 2.36
CA ALA A 330 22.33 -3.93 1.97
C ALA A 330 23.80 -3.63 1.58
N GLN A 331 24.05 -2.54 0.85
CA GLN A 331 25.42 -2.12 0.50
C GLN A 331 26.24 -1.72 1.73
N VAL A 332 25.63 -1.00 2.68
CA VAL A 332 26.30 -0.63 3.94
C VAL A 332 26.66 -1.87 4.75
N ILE A 333 25.72 -2.82 4.89
CA ILE A 333 25.96 -4.08 5.63
C ILE A 333 27.07 -4.88 4.95
N ALA A 334 27.00 -5.08 3.62
CA ALA A 334 28.02 -5.81 2.88
C ALA A 334 29.41 -5.17 3.04
N ALA A 335 29.51 -3.85 2.90
CA ALA A 335 30.76 -3.12 3.07
C ALA A 335 31.36 -3.31 4.48
N ARG A 336 30.51 -3.27 5.52
CA ARG A 336 30.96 -3.49 6.92
C ARG A 336 31.45 -4.91 7.15
N VAL A 337 30.78 -5.91 6.58
CA VAL A 337 31.17 -7.32 6.69
C VAL A 337 32.47 -7.60 5.95
N GLU A 338 32.69 -6.95 4.81
CA GLU A 338 33.93 -7.08 4.00
C GLU A 338 35.08 -6.20 4.50
N GLY A 339 34.83 -5.33 5.49
CA GLY A 339 35.82 -4.35 5.94
C GLY A 339 36.17 -3.28 4.88
N SER A 340 35.31 -3.11 3.89
CA SER A 340 35.46 -2.13 2.82
C SER A 340 34.81 -0.78 3.18
N LYS A 341 35.13 0.28 2.39
CA LYS A 341 34.58 1.61 2.62
C LYS A 341 33.06 1.62 2.40
N PRO A 342 32.25 2.05 3.38
CA PRO A 342 30.81 2.21 3.19
C PRO A 342 30.48 3.20 2.08
N PRO A 343 29.31 3.08 1.42
CA PRO A 343 28.85 4.04 0.43
C PRO A 343 28.65 5.43 1.05
N SER A 344 28.64 6.47 0.21
CA SER A 344 28.28 7.83 0.62
C SER A 344 26.89 7.88 1.27
N PRO A 345 26.57 8.90 2.09
CA PRO A 345 25.26 9.04 2.72
C PRO A 345 24.10 8.83 1.74
N PHE A 346 23.00 8.25 2.25
CA PHE A 346 21.83 7.96 1.44
C PHE A 346 21.20 9.24 0.88
N VAL A 347 20.97 9.23 -0.42
CA VAL A 347 20.22 10.28 -1.13
C VAL A 347 19.09 9.61 -1.91
N TYR A 348 17.85 10.01 -1.64
CA TYR A 348 16.70 9.52 -2.40
C TYR A 348 16.57 10.23 -3.74
N HIS A 349 16.48 9.47 -4.81
CA HIS A 349 16.22 9.95 -6.16
C HIS A 349 14.76 9.70 -6.52
N HIS A 350 13.98 10.80 -6.61
CA HIS A 350 12.54 10.70 -6.87
C HIS A 350 12.27 10.23 -8.30
N ALA A 351 11.54 9.12 -8.43
CA ALA A 351 11.24 8.50 -9.72
C ALA A 351 9.96 9.06 -10.39
N GLY A 352 9.23 9.94 -9.70
CA GLY A 352 7.97 10.54 -10.16
C GLY A 352 6.75 10.05 -9.41
N ASP A 353 5.62 10.73 -9.63
CA ASP A 353 4.32 10.44 -9.05
C ASP A 353 3.34 10.04 -10.15
N LEU A 354 2.59 8.95 -9.92
CA LEU A 354 1.61 8.42 -10.85
C LEU A 354 0.32 8.07 -10.10
N ALA A 355 -0.83 8.43 -10.64
CA ALA A 355 -2.14 8.00 -10.14
C ALA A 355 -3.12 7.82 -11.29
N THR A 356 -3.86 6.71 -11.32
CA THR A 356 -4.94 6.51 -12.28
C THR A 356 -6.26 7.04 -11.71
N ILE A 357 -7.14 7.56 -12.60
CA ILE A 357 -8.42 8.14 -12.21
C ILE A 357 -9.57 7.24 -12.71
N GLY A 358 -9.22 6.14 -13.30
CA GLY A 358 -10.11 5.22 -13.92
C GLY A 358 -9.54 4.76 -15.26
N ARG A 359 -10.37 4.14 -16.05
CA ARG A 359 -10.00 3.61 -17.34
C ARG A 359 -9.74 4.73 -18.36
N LYS A 360 -8.60 4.74 -19.01
CA LYS A 360 -8.15 5.74 -19.99
C LYS A 360 -7.75 7.10 -19.41
N SER A 361 -7.66 7.24 -18.10
CA SER A 361 -7.27 8.51 -17.48
C SER A 361 -6.31 8.27 -16.31
N ALA A 362 -5.17 8.92 -16.36
CA ALA A 362 -4.21 8.98 -15.27
C ALA A 362 -3.50 10.34 -15.27
N VAL A 363 -2.87 10.65 -14.15
CA VAL A 363 -1.96 11.78 -14.01
C VAL A 363 -0.56 11.27 -13.68
N VAL A 364 0.43 11.86 -14.31
CA VAL A 364 1.84 11.49 -14.19
C VAL A 364 2.67 12.75 -14.05
N LYS A 365 3.60 12.75 -13.08
CA LYS A 365 4.60 13.80 -12.89
C LYS A 365 5.99 13.16 -12.83
N LEU A 366 6.86 13.50 -13.75
CA LEU A 366 8.23 13.03 -13.88
C LEU A 366 9.19 14.23 -13.93
N GLY A 367 9.68 14.68 -12.79
CA GLY A 367 10.44 15.91 -12.70
C GLY A 367 9.63 17.09 -13.24
N VAL A 368 10.05 17.67 -14.38
CA VAL A 368 9.36 18.77 -15.07
C VAL A 368 8.28 18.30 -16.04
N PHE A 369 8.29 17.04 -16.44
CA PHE A 369 7.32 16.50 -17.38
C PHE A 369 6.01 16.10 -16.69
N GLN A 370 4.89 16.43 -17.32
CA GLN A 370 3.56 16.12 -16.84
C GLN A 370 2.74 15.48 -17.96
N LEU A 371 2.09 14.35 -17.67
CA LEU A 371 1.15 13.71 -18.58
C LEU A 371 -0.20 13.57 -17.87
N LYS A 372 -1.28 13.65 -18.66
CA LYS A 372 -2.66 13.44 -18.17
C LYS A 372 -3.50 12.72 -19.23
N GLY A 373 -4.64 12.20 -18.83
CA GLY A 373 -5.57 11.53 -19.72
C GLY A 373 -5.04 10.20 -20.24
N PHE A 374 -5.30 9.90 -21.50
CA PHE A 374 -4.98 8.62 -22.14
C PHE A 374 -3.47 8.35 -22.18
N LEU A 375 -2.66 9.33 -22.56
CA LEU A 375 -1.20 9.19 -22.59
C LEU A 375 -0.63 8.93 -21.18
N GLY A 376 -1.16 9.62 -20.17
CA GLY A 376 -0.82 9.35 -18.77
C GLY A 376 -1.20 7.92 -18.37
N TRP A 377 -2.36 7.43 -18.80
CA TRP A 377 -2.83 6.08 -18.50
C TRP A 377 -1.97 5.01 -19.19
N VAL A 378 -1.57 5.20 -20.45
CA VAL A 378 -0.66 4.27 -21.15
C VAL A 378 0.68 4.20 -20.40
N PHE A 379 1.25 5.36 -20.08
CA PHE A 379 2.51 5.42 -19.31
C PHE A 379 2.37 4.73 -17.94
N TRP A 380 1.34 5.05 -17.19
CA TRP A 380 1.02 4.41 -15.90
C TRP A 380 0.94 2.89 -16.04
N SER A 381 0.25 2.39 -17.06
CA SER A 381 0.08 0.95 -17.32
C SER A 381 1.41 0.25 -17.60
N VAL A 382 2.24 0.81 -18.47
CA VAL A 382 3.56 0.26 -18.80
C VAL A 382 4.45 0.18 -17.56
N VAL A 383 4.51 1.27 -16.77
CA VAL A 383 5.30 1.32 -15.54
C VAL A 383 4.86 0.25 -14.54
N HIS A 384 3.55 0.11 -14.31
CA HIS A 384 3.02 -0.85 -13.33
C HIS A 384 3.24 -2.31 -13.77
N ILE A 385 3.07 -2.63 -15.07
CA ILE A 385 3.39 -3.96 -15.61
C ILE A 385 4.90 -4.24 -15.49
N TYR A 386 5.75 -3.26 -15.79
CA TYR A 386 7.20 -3.42 -15.70
C TYR A 386 7.67 -3.77 -14.29
N PHE A 387 7.14 -3.09 -13.26
CA PHE A 387 7.51 -3.30 -11.87
C PHE A 387 6.80 -4.47 -11.19
N LEU A 388 5.79 -5.06 -11.82
CA LEU A 388 5.08 -6.22 -11.27
C LEU A 388 6.02 -7.42 -11.20
N ILE A 389 5.96 -8.16 -10.08
CA ILE A 389 6.81 -9.32 -9.85
C ILE A 389 6.32 -10.54 -10.65
N GLY A 390 7.28 -11.20 -11.30
CA GLY A 390 7.06 -12.41 -12.07
C GLY A 390 6.59 -12.16 -13.51
N ILE A 391 7.26 -12.79 -14.47
CA ILE A 391 6.94 -12.66 -15.89
C ILE A 391 5.50 -13.09 -16.16
N ARG A 392 5.06 -14.21 -15.54
CA ARG A 392 3.68 -14.70 -15.65
C ARG A 392 2.66 -13.64 -15.27
N ASN A 393 2.84 -12.96 -14.12
CA ASN A 393 1.90 -11.94 -13.66
C ASN A 393 1.87 -10.73 -14.60
N ARG A 394 2.99 -10.33 -15.17
CA ARG A 394 3.05 -9.25 -16.17
C ARG A 394 2.17 -9.56 -17.39
N PHE A 395 2.26 -10.78 -17.94
CA PHE A 395 1.44 -11.21 -19.06
C PHE A 395 -0.05 -11.34 -18.69
N VAL A 396 -0.34 -11.97 -17.55
CA VAL A 396 -1.72 -12.17 -17.08
C VAL A 396 -2.41 -10.83 -16.83
N VAL A 397 -1.76 -9.91 -16.13
CA VAL A 397 -2.31 -8.57 -15.85
C VAL A 397 -2.48 -7.77 -17.15
N ALA A 398 -1.51 -7.80 -18.07
CA ALA A 398 -1.62 -7.12 -19.35
C ALA A 398 -2.82 -7.65 -20.17
N LEU A 399 -3.00 -8.97 -20.24
CA LEU A 399 -4.13 -9.61 -20.92
C LEU A 399 -5.46 -9.32 -20.22
N ASN A 400 -5.51 -9.37 -18.89
CA ASN A 400 -6.71 -9.02 -18.12
C ASN A 400 -7.11 -7.56 -18.34
N TRP A 401 -6.15 -6.65 -18.39
CA TRP A 401 -6.42 -5.24 -18.69
C TRP A 401 -6.93 -5.07 -20.12
N LEU A 402 -6.28 -5.70 -21.10
CA LEU A 402 -6.74 -5.67 -22.51
C LEU A 402 -8.17 -6.20 -22.64
N TRP A 403 -8.46 -7.37 -22.05
CA TRP A 403 -9.78 -7.96 -22.03
C TRP A 403 -10.82 -7.06 -21.37
N SER A 404 -10.53 -6.61 -20.16
CA SER A 404 -11.36 -5.67 -19.43
C SER A 404 -11.57 -4.37 -20.22
N TYR A 405 -10.53 -3.89 -20.92
CA TYR A 405 -10.59 -2.72 -21.77
C TYR A 405 -11.56 -2.88 -22.95
N LEU A 406 -11.64 -4.05 -23.54
CA LEU A 406 -12.54 -4.33 -24.68
C LEU A 406 -13.97 -4.64 -24.22
N THR A 407 -14.14 -5.41 -23.14
CA THR A 407 -15.44 -6.02 -22.78
C THR A 407 -16.13 -5.40 -21.57
N PHE A 408 -15.43 -4.60 -20.75
CA PHE A 408 -15.86 -4.12 -19.42
C PHE A 408 -16.09 -5.24 -18.39
N GLN A 409 -15.81 -6.50 -18.73
CA GLN A 409 -15.99 -7.61 -17.81
C GLN A 409 -14.85 -7.69 -16.80
N ARG A 410 -15.20 -7.93 -15.54
CA ARG A 410 -14.27 -8.15 -14.42
C ARG A 410 -14.53 -9.55 -13.84
N GLY A 411 -13.61 -10.48 -14.04
CA GLY A 411 -13.77 -11.87 -13.67
C GLY A 411 -13.65 -12.16 -12.17
N ALA A 412 -13.06 -11.26 -11.38
CA ALA A 412 -12.79 -11.47 -9.97
C ALA A 412 -13.97 -11.05 -9.03
N ARG A 413 -15.21 -10.96 -9.54
CA ARG A 413 -16.42 -10.56 -8.79
C ARG A 413 -17.02 -11.68 -7.92
N LEU A 414 -16.21 -12.61 -7.49
CA LEU A 414 -16.66 -13.73 -6.67
C LEU A 414 -16.67 -13.33 -5.20
N ILE A 415 -17.83 -13.45 -4.57
CA ILE A 415 -18.04 -13.27 -3.14
C ILE A 415 -18.89 -14.43 -2.61
N GLY A 416 -18.83 -14.66 -1.31
CA GLY A 416 -19.66 -15.63 -0.62
C GLY A 416 -20.17 -15.07 0.70
N VAL A 417 -21.21 -15.67 1.23
CA VAL A 417 -21.68 -15.41 2.59
C VAL A 417 -20.63 -15.94 3.54
N SER A 418 -20.08 -15.10 4.42
CA SER A 418 -19.17 -15.56 5.47
C SER A 418 -19.94 -16.51 6.37
N SER A 419 -19.49 -17.76 6.47
CA SER A 419 -19.90 -18.66 7.56
C SER A 419 -19.43 -17.99 8.86
N ARG A 420 -20.36 -17.64 9.73
CA ARG A 420 -20.10 -17.14 11.09
C ARG A 420 -19.41 -18.20 11.93
#